data_7ba454cd11d8cb4a666300b4376b4cae
#
_entry.id   7ba454cd11d8cb4a666300b4376b4cae
#
_cell.length_a   1.000
_cell.length_b   1.000
_cell.length_c   1.000
_cell.angle_alpha   90.00
_cell.angle_beta   90.00
_cell.angle_gamma   90.00
#
_symmetry.space_group_name_H-M   'P 1'
#
loop_
_entity.id
_entity.type
_entity.pdbx_description
1 polymer ?
#
loop_
_entity_poly.entity_id
_entity_poly.type
_entity_poly.pdbx_seq_one_letter_code
_entity_poly.pdbx_strand_id
1 'polypeptide(L)'
;MEKNRLYIIIASVAVIIGSVLPWGTVNLGGFGGLSVSGIEGDGKIVIVLAIGAIVLAILKDRTQPLIKNLAMGVVALGIIETAISIYALFRLGDMSANFGYGGYGISVGIGLYLTSIASIATFVLGLMAFSGGKISKETLTDAANVSKEFAQTVGRVTSATVKTAVNEIKKETDQPKDTETPASA
;
A
#
# COMPACT_ATOMS: atom_id res chain seq x y z
N MET A 1 -18.08 -12.47 16.70
CA MET A 1 -17.49 -11.82 15.53
C MET A 1 -17.58 -12.78 14.36
N GLU A 2 -18.00 -12.31 13.21
CA GLU A 2 -18.12 -13.14 12.01
C GLU A 2 -16.72 -13.57 11.53
N LYS A 3 -16.60 -14.83 11.06
CA LYS A 3 -15.30 -15.48 10.78
C LYS A 3 -14.49 -14.75 9.70
N ASN A 4 -15.14 -14.30 8.62
CA ASN A 4 -14.44 -13.63 7.52
C ASN A 4 -13.84 -12.28 7.96
N ARG A 5 -14.55 -11.54 8.83
CA ARG A 5 -14.04 -10.29 9.41
C ARG A 5 -12.80 -10.54 10.28
N LEU A 6 -12.85 -11.61 11.08
CA LEU A 6 -11.71 -12.00 11.91
C LEU A 6 -10.48 -12.34 11.06
N TYR A 7 -10.67 -13.11 9.99
CA TYR A 7 -9.58 -13.47 9.09
C TYR A 7 -8.99 -12.27 8.37
N ILE A 8 -9.82 -11.30 7.93
CA ILE A 8 -9.34 -10.04 7.33
C ILE A 8 -8.47 -9.28 8.32
N ILE A 9 -8.89 -9.17 9.59
CA ILE A 9 -8.11 -8.49 10.62
C ILE A 9 -6.77 -9.21 10.85
N ILE A 10 -6.78 -10.54 10.98
CA ILE A 10 -5.55 -11.32 11.19
C ILE A 10 -4.60 -11.13 10.01
N ALA A 11 -5.10 -11.20 8.77
CA ALA A 11 -4.28 -10.98 7.59
C ALA A 11 -3.71 -9.57 7.54
N SER A 12 -4.52 -8.54 7.82
CA SER A 12 -4.06 -7.15 7.86
C SER A 12 -3.04 -6.89 8.98
N VAL A 13 -3.19 -7.52 10.14
CA VAL A 13 -2.18 -7.46 11.21
C VAL A 13 -0.88 -8.13 10.75
N ALA A 14 -0.95 -9.25 10.05
CA ALA A 14 0.24 -9.89 9.47
C ALA A 14 0.93 -9.01 8.43
N VAL A 15 0.17 -8.24 7.62
CA VAL A 15 0.71 -7.21 6.71
C VAL A 15 1.49 -6.15 7.49
N ILE A 16 0.93 -5.64 8.59
CA ILE A 16 1.61 -4.64 9.43
C ILE A 16 2.90 -5.21 10.01
N ILE A 17 2.86 -6.42 10.59
CA ILE A 17 4.05 -7.09 11.14
C ILE A 17 5.11 -7.27 10.05
N GLY A 18 4.72 -7.77 8.88
CA GLY A 18 5.62 -7.95 7.75
C GLY A 18 6.25 -6.65 7.26
N SER A 19 5.50 -5.53 7.32
CA SER A 19 6.00 -4.21 6.94
C SER A 19 7.01 -3.63 7.95
N VAL A 20 6.95 -4.03 9.20
CA VAL A 20 7.94 -3.64 10.24
C VAL A 20 9.23 -4.46 10.13
N LEU A 21 9.12 -5.70 9.69
CA LEU A 21 10.25 -6.60 9.52
C LEU A 21 11.18 -6.16 8.38
N PRO A 22 12.43 -6.66 8.34
CA PRO A 22 13.35 -6.36 7.25
C PRO A 22 12.79 -6.77 5.88
N TRP A 23 12.75 -5.83 4.92
CA TRP A 23 12.38 -6.06 3.53
C TRP A 23 13.59 -6.38 2.67
N GLY A 24 14.76 -5.83 3.04
CA GLY A 24 16.00 -6.11 2.38
C GLY A 24 17.17 -6.15 3.36
N THR A 25 18.20 -6.92 3.04
CA THR A 25 19.47 -6.93 3.76
C THR A 25 20.59 -6.73 2.76
N VAL A 26 21.48 -5.79 3.06
CA VAL A 26 22.69 -5.52 2.28
C VAL A 26 23.86 -6.15 3.02
N ASN A 27 24.52 -7.11 2.42
CA ASN A 27 25.71 -7.74 2.97
C ASN A 27 26.95 -6.99 2.46
N LEU A 28 27.75 -6.48 3.39
CA LEU A 28 28.97 -5.70 3.10
C LEU A 28 30.25 -6.56 3.22
N GLY A 29 30.13 -7.86 2.98
CA GLY A 29 31.24 -8.79 3.11
C GLY A 29 31.71 -8.91 4.57
N GLY A 30 33.01 -8.85 4.83
CA GLY A 30 33.58 -8.95 6.19
C GLY A 30 33.24 -7.79 7.14
N PHE A 31 32.54 -6.74 6.67
CA PHE A 31 32.16 -5.56 7.45
C PHE A 31 30.73 -5.66 8.04
N GLY A 32 30.07 -6.82 7.93
CA GLY A 32 28.72 -7.00 8.44
C GLY A 32 27.60 -6.74 7.43
N GLY A 33 26.36 -6.70 7.90
CA GLY A 33 25.16 -6.47 7.07
C GLY A 33 24.29 -5.36 7.63
N LEU A 34 23.67 -4.60 6.73
CA LEU A 34 22.64 -3.61 7.05
C LEU A 34 21.27 -4.15 6.64
N SER A 35 20.28 -4.06 7.51
CA SER A 35 18.91 -4.44 7.19
C SER A 35 18.05 -3.19 7.05
N VAL A 36 17.24 -3.15 6.00
CA VAL A 36 16.29 -2.07 5.72
C VAL A 36 14.90 -2.61 5.94
N SER A 37 14.13 -2.01 6.85
CA SER A 37 12.76 -2.41 7.13
C SER A 37 11.79 -1.81 6.11
N GLY A 38 10.59 -2.42 5.97
CA GLY A 38 9.56 -1.86 5.09
C GLY A 38 9.14 -0.45 5.47
N ILE A 39 9.22 -0.09 6.76
CA ILE A 39 8.88 1.26 7.25
C ILE A 39 9.81 2.33 6.67
N GLU A 40 11.03 2.02 6.31
CA GLU A 40 11.97 2.97 5.71
C GLU A 40 11.64 3.25 4.23
N GLY A 41 10.80 2.40 3.62
CA GLY A 41 10.35 2.53 2.22
C GLY A 41 8.83 2.58 2.08
N ASP A 42 8.34 1.88 1.06
CA ASP A 42 6.93 1.85 0.66
C ASP A 42 6.01 1.13 1.68
N GLY A 43 6.58 0.40 2.64
CA GLY A 43 5.84 -0.29 3.69
C GLY A 43 5.03 0.65 4.59
N LYS A 44 5.38 1.94 4.70
CA LYS A 44 4.53 2.94 5.39
C LYS A 44 3.14 3.03 4.76
N ILE A 45 3.09 3.05 3.44
CA ILE A 45 1.82 3.12 2.69
C ILE A 45 1.04 1.84 2.93
N VAL A 46 1.71 0.69 2.87
CA VAL A 46 1.10 -0.63 3.11
C VAL A 46 0.50 -0.71 4.53
N ILE A 47 1.19 -0.19 5.55
CA ILE A 47 0.66 -0.13 6.93
C ILE A 47 -0.62 0.71 7.01
N VAL A 48 -0.64 1.88 6.38
CA VAL A 48 -1.82 2.75 6.37
C VAL A 48 -3.01 2.05 5.70
N LEU A 49 -2.78 1.36 4.59
CA LEU A 49 -3.81 0.59 3.89
C LEU A 49 -4.31 -0.58 4.74
N ALA A 50 -3.41 -1.31 5.39
CA ALA A 50 -3.77 -2.42 6.29
C ALA A 50 -4.59 -1.95 7.50
N ILE A 51 -4.25 -0.80 8.09
CA ILE A 51 -5.07 -0.17 9.12
C ILE A 51 -6.45 0.18 8.56
N GLY A 52 -6.53 0.72 7.35
CA GLY A 52 -7.77 0.98 6.66
C GLY A 52 -8.63 -0.28 6.49
N ALA A 53 -8.04 -1.40 6.09
CA ALA A 53 -8.71 -2.68 5.96
C ALA A 53 -9.25 -3.19 7.31
N ILE A 54 -8.48 -3.04 8.40
CA ILE A 54 -8.91 -3.36 9.77
C ILE A 54 -10.11 -2.49 10.16
N VAL A 55 -10.05 -1.18 9.93
CA VAL A 55 -11.15 -0.26 10.25
C VAL A 55 -12.41 -0.67 9.50
N LEU A 56 -12.33 -0.95 8.19
CA LEU A 56 -13.47 -1.40 7.40
C LEU A 56 -14.03 -2.74 7.92
N ALA A 57 -13.17 -3.66 8.36
CA ALA A 57 -13.58 -4.94 8.92
C ALA A 57 -14.28 -4.81 10.28
N ILE A 58 -13.96 -3.77 11.07
CA ILE A 58 -14.55 -3.51 12.39
C ILE A 58 -15.83 -2.66 12.29
N LEU A 59 -16.00 -1.90 11.19
CA LEU A 59 -17.12 -0.98 11.02
C LEU A 59 -18.46 -1.74 11.06
N LYS A 60 -19.46 -1.13 11.70
CA LYS A 60 -20.81 -1.66 11.91
C LYS A 60 -20.84 -2.93 12.80
N ASP A 61 -21.93 -3.68 12.73
CA ASP A 61 -22.17 -4.84 13.58
C ASP A 61 -21.21 -5.99 13.23
N ARG A 62 -20.38 -6.33 14.21
CA ARG A 62 -19.31 -7.34 14.06
C ARG A 62 -19.81 -8.78 14.05
N THR A 63 -21.08 -8.99 14.37
CA THR A 63 -21.70 -10.32 14.40
C THR A 63 -22.27 -10.71 13.05
N GLN A 64 -22.47 -9.73 12.17
CA GLN A 64 -23.05 -9.89 10.84
C GLN A 64 -21.98 -9.97 9.75
N PRO A 65 -22.25 -10.62 8.59
CA PRO A 65 -21.36 -10.58 7.43
C PRO A 65 -21.04 -9.16 7.01
N LEU A 66 -19.88 -8.97 6.41
CA LEU A 66 -19.44 -7.66 5.94
C LEU A 66 -20.38 -7.17 4.83
N ILE A 67 -20.88 -5.93 4.96
CA ILE A 67 -21.74 -5.33 3.95
C ILE A 67 -20.96 -5.19 2.64
N LYS A 68 -21.60 -5.46 1.51
CA LYS A 68 -21.00 -5.52 0.17
C LYS A 68 -20.10 -4.30 -0.13
N ASN A 69 -20.53 -3.10 0.23
CA ASN A 69 -19.75 -1.88 0.01
C ASN A 69 -18.45 -1.83 0.85
N LEU A 70 -18.50 -2.31 2.10
CA LEU A 70 -17.31 -2.39 2.96
C LEU A 70 -16.36 -3.49 2.50
N ALA A 71 -16.92 -4.64 2.08
CA ALA A 71 -16.13 -5.73 1.49
C ALA A 71 -15.40 -5.26 0.22
N MET A 72 -16.06 -4.48 -0.63
CA MET A 72 -15.47 -3.86 -1.82
C MET A 72 -14.30 -2.93 -1.44
N GLY A 73 -14.44 -2.15 -0.37
CA GLY A 73 -13.35 -1.34 0.16
C GLY A 73 -12.13 -2.20 0.58
N VAL A 74 -12.35 -3.32 1.28
CA VAL A 74 -11.27 -4.25 1.66
C VAL A 74 -10.60 -4.85 0.42
N VAL A 75 -11.36 -5.24 -0.60
CA VAL A 75 -10.83 -5.73 -1.88
C VAL A 75 -9.92 -4.68 -2.53
N ALA A 76 -10.38 -3.44 -2.63
CA ALA A 76 -9.60 -2.36 -3.24
C ALA A 76 -8.28 -2.12 -2.49
N LEU A 77 -8.32 -2.05 -1.14
CA LEU A 77 -7.13 -1.91 -0.32
C LEU A 77 -6.18 -3.10 -0.50
N GLY A 78 -6.69 -4.33 -0.45
CA GLY A 78 -5.90 -5.55 -0.65
C GLY A 78 -5.22 -5.63 -2.01
N ILE A 79 -5.86 -5.14 -3.08
CA ILE A 79 -5.26 -5.05 -4.43
C ILE A 79 -4.06 -4.10 -4.40
N ILE A 80 -4.21 -2.91 -3.80
CA ILE A 80 -3.15 -1.91 -3.74
C ILE A 80 -1.98 -2.42 -2.90
N GLU A 81 -2.25 -3.00 -1.72
CA GLU A 81 -1.22 -3.62 -0.87
C GLU A 81 -0.44 -4.70 -1.63
N THR A 82 -1.17 -5.59 -2.32
CA THR A 82 -0.58 -6.67 -3.12
C THR A 82 0.28 -6.10 -4.25
N ALA A 83 -0.20 -5.09 -4.96
CA ALA A 83 0.55 -4.46 -6.04
C ALA A 83 1.86 -3.82 -5.54
N ILE A 84 1.82 -3.09 -4.43
CA ILE A 84 2.99 -2.45 -3.83
C ILE A 84 4.01 -3.51 -3.37
N SER A 85 3.55 -4.54 -2.64
CA SER A 85 4.44 -5.57 -2.11
C SER A 85 5.06 -6.43 -3.20
N ILE A 86 4.32 -6.79 -4.25
CA ILE A 86 4.85 -7.53 -5.40
C ILE A 86 5.84 -6.66 -6.19
N TYR A 87 5.52 -5.38 -6.42
CA TYR A 87 6.45 -4.47 -7.08
C TYR A 87 7.78 -4.34 -6.31
N ALA A 88 7.70 -4.19 -4.97
CA ALA A 88 8.88 -4.15 -4.12
C ALA A 88 9.68 -5.47 -4.17
N LEU A 89 8.98 -6.62 -4.24
CA LEU A 89 9.60 -7.94 -4.35
C LEU A 89 10.40 -8.08 -5.66
N PHE A 90 9.82 -7.67 -6.79
CA PHE A 90 10.53 -7.70 -8.09
C PHE A 90 11.71 -6.74 -8.09
N ARG A 91 11.53 -5.51 -7.62
CA ARG A 91 12.60 -4.51 -7.58
C ARG A 91 13.79 -4.96 -6.72
N LEU A 92 13.54 -5.51 -5.54
CA LEU A 92 14.60 -6.04 -4.67
C LEU A 92 15.21 -7.33 -5.22
N GLY A 93 14.41 -8.19 -5.88
CA GLY A 93 14.87 -9.38 -6.57
C GLY A 93 15.86 -9.05 -7.69
N ASP A 94 15.54 -8.08 -8.54
CA ASP A 94 16.42 -7.60 -9.61
C ASP A 94 17.73 -7.01 -9.08
N MET A 95 17.65 -6.22 -7.98
CA MET A 95 18.84 -5.71 -7.32
C MET A 95 19.70 -6.85 -6.76
N SER A 96 19.09 -7.84 -6.13
CA SER A 96 19.77 -9.02 -5.61
C SER A 96 20.53 -9.79 -6.71
N ALA A 97 19.92 -9.95 -7.88
CA ALA A 97 20.51 -10.66 -9.01
C ALA A 97 21.69 -9.89 -9.64
N ASN A 98 21.62 -8.55 -9.67
CA ASN A 98 22.61 -7.73 -10.37
C ASN A 98 23.80 -7.30 -9.49
N PHE A 99 23.67 -7.28 -8.16
CA PHE A 99 24.71 -6.79 -7.24
C PHE A 99 25.42 -7.89 -6.44
N GLY A 100 25.23 -9.17 -6.76
CA GLY A 100 25.79 -10.32 -6.06
C GLY A 100 27.23 -10.69 -6.50
N TYR A 101 28.20 -9.76 -6.46
CA TYR A 101 29.60 -10.05 -6.79
C TYR A 101 30.55 -9.79 -5.60
N GLY A 102 31.50 -10.69 -5.39
CA GLY A 102 32.65 -10.43 -4.51
C GLY A 102 32.35 -10.40 -3.00
N GLY A 103 31.32 -11.12 -2.53
CA GLY A 103 30.96 -11.14 -1.10
C GLY A 103 30.06 -9.97 -0.66
N TYR A 104 29.73 -9.09 -1.58
CA TYR A 104 28.71 -8.06 -1.41
C TYR A 104 27.40 -8.57 -2.03
N GLY A 105 26.27 -8.40 -1.36
CA GLY A 105 25.00 -8.86 -1.91
C GLY A 105 23.81 -8.17 -1.26
N ILE A 106 22.77 -8.01 -2.06
CA ILE A 106 21.45 -7.58 -1.56
C ILE A 106 20.59 -8.84 -1.53
N SER A 107 19.92 -9.10 -0.42
CA SER A 107 18.95 -10.19 -0.31
C SER A 107 17.59 -9.69 0.12
N VAL A 108 16.54 -10.33 -0.39
CA VAL A 108 15.16 -10.03 -0.01
C VAL A 108 14.92 -10.53 1.40
N GLY A 109 14.42 -9.65 2.27
CA GLY A 109 14.15 -9.96 3.66
C GLY A 109 12.81 -10.68 3.85
N ILE A 110 12.69 -11.41 4.97
CA ILE A 110 11.50 -12.21 5.30
C ILE A 110 10.24 -11.33 5.46
N GLY A 111 10.40 -10.08 5.87
CA GLY A 111 9.30 -9.13 6.03
C GLY A 111 8.54 -8.91 4.74
N LEU A 112 9.24 -8.79 3.60
CA LEU A 112 8.62 -8.56 2.30
C LEU A 112 7.84 -9.80 1.82
N TYR A 113 8.35 -11.01 2.05
CA TYR A 113 7.61 -12.24 1.74
C TYR A 113 6.35 -12.34 2.59
N LEU A 114 6.44 -12.09 3.90
CA LEU A 114 5.30 -12.12 4.81
C LEU A 114 4.25 -11.07 4.39
N THR A 115 4.67 -9.84 4.08
CA THR A 115 3.78 -8.78 3.60
C THR A 115 3.09 -9.18 2.31
N SER A 116 3.80 -9.75 1.35
CA SER A 116 3.23 -10.17 0.05
C SER A 116 2.20 -11.28 0.22
N ILE A 117 2.49 -12.30 1.02
CA ILE A 117 1.54 -13.39 1.27
C ILE A 117 0.31 -12.88 2.04
N ALA A 118 0.52 -12.05 3.06
CA ALA A 118 -0.56 -11.53 3.87
C ALA A 118 -1.45 -10.54 3.11
N SER A 119 -0.90 -9.71 2.22
CA SER A 119 -1.69 -8.80 1.37
C SER A 119 -2.54 -9.58 0.34
N ILE A 120 -2.00 -10.64 -0.26
CA ILE A 120 -2.77 -11.55 -1.12
C ILE A 120 -3.91 -12.20 -0.30
N ALA A 121 -3.64 -12.63 0.94
CA ALA A 121 -4.67 -13.17 1.81
C ALA A 121 -5.76 -12.14 2.12
N THR A 122 -5.41 -10.89 2.42
CA THR A 122 -6.37 -9.79 2.64
C THR A 122 -7.24 -9.58 1.41
N PHE A 123 -6.66 -9.57 0.22
CA PHE A 123 -7.39 -9.46 -1.04
C PHE A 123 -8.38 -10.62 -1.23
N VAL A 124 -7.93 -11.87 -1.08
CA VAL A 124 -8.78 -13.08 -1.25
C VAL A 124 -9.91 -13.10 -0.22
N LEU A 125 -9.63 -12.77 1.03
CA LEU A 125 -10.62 -12.71 2.11
C LEU A 125 -11.64 -11.60 1.87
N GLY A 126 -11.20 -10.46 1.34
CA GLY A 126 -12.08 -9.38 0.89
C GLY A 126 -13.03 -9.85 -0.21
N LEU A 127 -12.52 -10.58 -1.22
CA LEU A 127 -13.33 -11.19 -2.27
C LEU A 127 -14.35 -12.20 -1.71
N MET A 128 -13.93 -13.04 -0.78
CA MET A 128 -14.85 -13.99 -0.13
C MET A 128 -15.95 -13.27 0.65
N ALA A 129 -15.62 -12.19 1.35
CA ALA A 129 -16.60 -11.37 2.04
C ALA A 129 -17.58 -10.69 1.06
N PHE A 130 -17.07 -10.20 -0.08
CA PHE A 130 -17.87 -9.57 -1.13
C PHE A 130 -18.83 -10.55 -1.82
N SER A 131 -18.38 -11.76 -2.08
CA SER A 131 -19.15 -12.81 -2.79
C SER A 131 -20.07 -13.63 -1.89
N GLY A 132 -20.14 -13.33 -0.59
CA GLY A 132 -20.94 -14.14 0.35
C GLY A 132 -20.40 -15.56 0.55
N GLY A 133 -19.10 -15.75 0.38
CA GLY A 133 -18.40 -17.02 0.62
C GLY A 133 -18.19 -17.92 -0.61
N LYS A 134 -18.62 -17.48 -1.80
CA LYS A 134 -18.39 -18.23 -3.06
C LYS A 134 -17.65 -17.35 -4.06
N ILE A 135 -16.43 -17.69 -4.38
CA ILE A 135 -15.66 -17.00 -5.43
C ILE A 135 -16.09 -17.59 -6.78
N SER A 136 -16.82 -16.80 -7.57
CA SER A 136 -17.19 -17.12 -8.96
C SER A 136 -16.35 -16.29 -9.94
N LYS A 137 -16.39 -16.67 -11.24
CA LYS A 137 -15.76 -15.87 -12.30
C LYS A 137 -16.35 -14.45 -12.37
N GLU A 138 -17.64 -14.30 -12.11
CA GLU A 138 -18.32 -13.01 -12.03
C GLU A 138 -17.76 -12.14 -10.91
N THR A 139 -17.50 -12.73 -9.73
CA THR A 139 -16.89 -12.01 -8.59
C THR A 139 -15.52 -11.45 -8.94
N LEU A 140 -14.71 -12.20 -9.69
CA LEU A 140 -13.39 -11.75 -10.13
C LEU A 140 -13.49 -10.61 -11.16
N THR A 141 -14.46 -10.70 -12.07
CA THR A 141 -14.72 -9.65 -13.07
C THR A 141 -15.21 -8.37 -12.40
N ASP A 142 -16.12 -8.47 -11.44
CA ASP A 142 -16.60 -7.32 -10.66
C ASP A 142 -15.48 -6.68 -9.85
N ALA A 143 -14.62 -7.47 -9.22
CA ALA A 143 -13.45 -6.97 -8.50
C ALA A 143 -12.47 -6.25 -9.42
N ALA A 144 -12.25 -6.76 -10.64
CA ALA A 144 -11.40 -6.11 -11.64
C ALA A 144 -12.00 -4.77 -12.12
N ASN A 145 -13.32 -4.69 -12.30
CA ASN A 145 -14.01 -3.46 -12.68
C ASN A 145 -13.94 -2.41 -11.55
N VAL A 146 -14.14 -2.82 -10.30
CA VAL A 146 -14.00 -1.96 -9.12
C VAL A 146 -12.58 -1.40 -9.01
N SER A 147 -11.57 -2.24 -9.25
CA SER A 147 -10.18 -1.81 -9.22
C SER A 147 -9.88 -0.77 -10.31
N LYS A 148 -10.46 -0.90 -11.50
CA LYS A 148 -10.37 0.10 -12.58
C LYS A 148 -11.06 1.41 -12.19
N GLU A 149 -12.27 1.36 -11.66
CA GLU A 149 -12.99 2.57 -11.21
C GLU A 149 -12.24 3.30 -10.10
N PHE A 150 -11.71 2.54 -9.13
CA PHE A 150 -10.90 3.09 -8.05
C PHE A 150 -9.62 3.76 -8.59
N ALA A 151 -8.88 3.09 -9.48
CA ALA A 151 -7.68 3.64 -10.10
C ALA A 151 -7.99 4.91 -10.90
N GLN A 152 -9.10 4.95 -11.64
CA GLN A 152 -9.55 6.14 -12.39
C GLN A 152 -9.97 7.27 -11.45
N THR A 153 -10.60 6.95 -10.32
CA THR A 153 -11.03 7.93 -9.32
C THR A 153 -9.84 8.54 -8.61
N VAL A 154 -8.90 7.71 -8.16
CA VAL A 154 -7.63 8.16 -7.56
C VAL A 154 -6.84 9.00 -8.57
N GLY A 155 -6.72 8.55 -9.81
CA GLY A 155 -6.03 9.29 -10.87
C GLY A 155 -6.67 10.67 -11.13
N ARG A 156 -8.01 10.78 -11.12
CA ARG A 156 -8.72 12.06 -11.25
C ARG A 156 -8.50 12.97 -10.05
N VAL A 157 -8.61 12.46 -8.85
CA VAL A 157 -8.40 13.23 -7.62
C VAL A 157 -6.95 13.74 -7.55
N THR A 158 -5.98 12.88 -7.80
CA THR A 158 -4.55 13.25 -7.81
C THR A 158 -4.27 14.32 -8.87
N SER A 159 -4.79 14.16 -10.09
CA SER A 159 -4.62 15.14 -11.17
C SER A 159 -5.28 16.49 -10.85
N ALA A 160 -6.44 16.50 -10.22
CA ALA A 160 -7.12 17.71 -9.80
C ALA A 160 -6.33 18.43 -8.70
N THR A 161 -5.87 17.71 -7.69
CA THR A 161 -5.07 18.25 -6.58
C THR A 161 -3.75 18.84 -7.07
N VAL A 162 -3.04 18.12 -7.95
CA VAL A 162 -1.80 18.62 -8.55
C VAL A 162 -2.02 19.87 -9.38
N LYS A 163 -3.07 19.91 -10.20
CA LYS A 163 -3.42 21.13 -10.99
C LYS A 163 -3.73 22.32 -10.08
N THR A 164 -4.46 22.11 -8.99
CA THR A 164 -4.77 23.18 -8.04
C THR A 164 -3.51 23.70 -7.37
N ALA A 165 -2.65 22.81 -6.87
CA ALA A 165 -1.38 23.20 -6.24
C ALA A 165 -0.44 23.94 -7.21
N VAL A 166 -0.33 23.49 -8.46
CA VAL A 166 0.48 24.16 -9.48
C VAL A 166 -0.08 25.55 -9.79
N ASN A 167 -1.41 25.72 -9.87
CA ASN A 167 -2.04 27.00 -10.12
C ASN A 167 -1.88 27.98 -8.94
N GLU A 168 -1.89 27.48 -7.70
CA GLU A 168 -1.61 28.32 -6.52
C GLU A 168 -0.15 28.79 -6.49
N ILE A 169 0.80 27.90 -6.73
CA ILE A 169 2.23 28.25 -6.81
C ILE A 169 2.46 29.29 -7.91
N LYS A 170 1.80 29.13 -9.06
CA LYS A 170 1.92 30.09 -10.17
C LYS A 170 1.35 31.46 -9.82
N LYS A 171 0.23 31.51 -9.06
CA LYS A 171 -0.33 32.77 -8.58
C LYS A 171 0.57 33.50 -7.59
N GLU A 172 1.24 32.75 -6.69
CA GLU A 172 2.21 33.34 -5.75
C GLU A 172 3.47 33.85 -6.46
N THR A 173 3.91 33.16 -7.53
CA THR A 173 5.10 33.55 -8.28
C THR A 173 4.84 34.79 -9.18
N ASP A 174 3.60 34.98 -9.65
CA ASP A 174 3.20 36.10 -10.52
C ASP A 174 2.75 37.36 -9.74
N GLN A 175 2.77 37.36 -8.40
CA GLN A 175 2.56 38.58 -7.62
C GLN A 175 3.79 39.49 -7.72
N PRO A 176 3.63 40.75 -8.15
CA PRO A 176 4.75 41.71 -8.16
C PRO A 176 5.24 41.89 -6.71
N LYS A 177 6.53 41.68 -6.47
CA LYS A 177 7.17 42.13 -5.24
C LYS A 177 7.03 43.65 -5.20
N ASP A 178 6.15 44.15 -4.35
CA ASP A 178 6.07 45.54 -4.03
C ASP A 178 7.48 45.98 -3.53
N THR A 179 8.10 46.77 -4.33
CA THR A 179 9.38 47.39 -4.05
C THR A 179 9.20 48.26 -2.79
N GLU A 180 9.74 47.80 -1.67
CA GLU A 180 9.96 48.68 -0.52
C GLU A 180 10.86 49.83 -0.97
N THR A 181 10.25 50.99 -1.09
CA THR A 181 10.96 52.26 -1.24
C THR A 181 11.68 52.56 0.06
N PRO A 182 13.03 52.72 0.11
CA PRO A 182 13.69 53.17 1.31
C PRO A 182 13.29 54.61 1.57
N ALA A 183 12.67 54.89 2.70
CA ALA A 183 12.43 56.25 3.20
C ALA A 183 13.81 56.92 3.48
N SER A 184 14.13 57.91 2.68
CA SER A 184 15.19 58.85 2.93
C SER A 184 14.75 59.87 3.96
N ALA A 185 15.49 59.95 5.05
CA ALA A 185 15.58 61.12 5.91
C ALA A 185 17.04 61.34 6.31
#